data_1778d504e2f5b0471814d539c01e7dc3
#
_entry.id   1778d504e2f5b0471814d539c01e7dc3
#
_cell.length_a   1.000
_cell.length_b   1.000
_cell.length_c   1.000
_cell.angle_alpha   90.00
_cell.angle_beta   90.00
_cell.angle_gamma   90.00
#
_symmetry.space_group_name_H-M   'P 1'
#
loop_
_entity.id
_entity.type
_entity.pdbx_description
1 polymer ?
#
loop_
_entity_poly.entity_id
_entity_poly.type
_entity_poly.pdbx_seq_one_letter_code
_entity_poly.pdbx_strand_id
1 'polypeptide(L)'
;TEQLSSDAFEGRAPGTPGEEKTLALLTEKFAAAGLEPGNGDSWFQDVPLVSIEAKNVSPLTVTGGSEKLSFAYGPEMVVTSYREQPKIDVADSDMVFVGYGVNAPERGWNDYEGVDVKGKTVVILVNDPDFGTESLEGDFGGRAMTYYGRWTYKYEEAARQGAAAALIIHDTDPAAYGWNVVESSWSGPQFYAQTANGGADNTKANGWIQKDVAAKIFAAAGKDLEAQMKAAKKKGFKAVDLGLKASASFENTIGKMDSKNVVGILKGNTRPDEYVIYTAHWDHLGRCKPAPD
;
A
#
# COMPACT_ATOMS: atom_id res chain seq x y z
N THR A 1 18.78 13.80 14.75
CA THR A 1 17.29 13.83 14.72
C THR A 1 16.78 15.26 14.89
N GLU A 2 17.20 16.01 15.93
CA GLU A 2 16.71 17.36 16.24
C GLU A 2 16.74 18.32 15.04
N GLN A 3 17.85 18.39 14.33
CA GLN A 3 17.99 19.22 13.11
C GLN A 3 16.97 18.82 12.04
N LEU A 4 16.90 17.52 11.71
CA LEU A 4 15.99 17.03 10.66
C LEU A 4 14.51 17.24 10.99
N SER A 5 14.15 17.29 12.28
CA SER A 5 12.77 17.50 12.72
C SER A 5 12.39 18.98 12.89
N SER A 6 13.33 19.90 12.63
CA SER A 6 13.05 21.34 12.76
C SER A 6 12.25 21.88 11.55
N ASP A 7 11.53 22.96 11.76
CA ASP A 7 10.73 23.66 10.74
C ASP A 7 11.57 24.11 9.52
N ALA A 8 12.88 24.31 9.72
CA ALA A 8 13.81 24.67 8.67
C ALA A 8 13.87 23.62 7.54
N PHE A 9 13.59 22.36 7.84
CA PHE A 9 13.59 21.25 6.89
C PHE A 9 12.21 20.97 6.26
N GLU A 10 11.18 21.74 6.60
CA GLU A 10 9.89 21.76 5.89
C GLU A 10 9.21 20.40 5.74
N GLY A 11 9.45 19.50 6.71
CA GLY A 11 8.90 18.15 6.69
C GLY A 11 9.45 17.22 5.60
N ARG A 12 10.53 17.61 4.90
CA ARG A 12 11.39 16.76 4.05
C ARG A 12 10.66 15.93 2.98
N ALA A 13 9.63 16.46 2.33
CA ALA A 13 9.01 15.72 1.24
C ALA A 13 9.94 15.65 0.02
N PRO A 14 9.94 14.54 -0.73
CA PRO A 14 10.67 14.43 -1.99
C PRO A 14 10.29 15.54 -2.97
N GLY A 15 11.27 16.04 -3.73
CA GLY A 15 11.07 17.09 -4.71
C GLY A 15 10.83 18.49 -4.12
N THR A 16 11.15 18.71 -2.84
CA THR A 16 10.97 20.00 -2.15
C THR A 16 12.31 20.61 -1.69
N PRO A 17 12.34 21.91 -1.34
CA PRO A 17 13.52 22.51 -0.72
C PRO A 17 13.95 21.80 0.59
N GLY A 18 13.03 21.10 1.27
CA GLY A 18 13.33 20.29 2.43
C GLY A 18 14.18 19.05 2.10
N GLU A 19 14.01 18.46 0.93
CA GLU A 19 14.90 17.41 0.41
C GLU A 19 16.32 17.95 0.24
N GLU A 20 16.49 19.04 -0.48
CA GLU A 20 17.83 19.60 -0.77
C GLU A 20 18.62 19.86 0.52
N LYS A 21 17.98 20.50 1.52
CA LYS A 21 18.58 20.75 2.84
C LYS A 21 18.95 19.45 3.56
N THR A 22 18.10 18.45 3.44
CA THR A 22 18.31 17.12 4.07
C THR A 22 19.49 16.40 3.45
N LEU A 23 19.55 16.35 2.12
CA LEU A 23 20.64 15.72 1.38
C LEU A 23 21.99 16.37 1.71
N ALA A 24 22.04 17.71 1.75
CA ALA A 24 23.23 18.46 2.12
C ALA A 24 23.69 18.16 3.56
N LEU A 25 22.76 18.14 4.52
CA LEU A 25 23.07 17.81 5.92
C LEU A 25 23.57 16.37 6.07
N LEU A 26 22.91 15.41 5.42
CA LEU A 26 23.30 14.00 5.52
C LEU A 26 24.70 13.78 4.92
N THR A 27 24.99 14.38 3.78
CA THR A 27 26.32 14.32 3.15
C THR A 27 27.39 14.88 4.07
N GLU A 28 27.15 16.05 4.68
CA GLU A 28 28.08 16.65 5.67
C GLU A 28 28.32 15.68 6.84
N LYS A 29 27.26 15.11 7.40
CA LYS A 29 27.37 14.20 8.55
C LYS A 29 28.05 12.89 8.20
N PHE A 30 27.81 12.34 7.02
CA PHE A 30 28.47 11.12 6.54
C PHE A 30 29.98 11.36 6.37
N ALA A 31 30.34 12.47 5.71
CA ALA A 31 31.76 12.84 5.56
C ALA A 31 32.44 13.08 6.93
N ALA A 32 31.77 13.79 7.85
CA ALA A 32 32.29 14.01 9.20
C ALA A 32 32.43 12.75 10.03
N ALA A 33 31.63 11.73 9.73
CA ALA A 33 31.76 10.38 10.33
C ALA A 33 32.85 9.51 9.69
N GLY A 34 33.55 10.01 8.67
CA GLY A 34 34.64 9.30 7.98
C GLY A 34 34.18 8.34 6.88
N LEU A 35 32.93 8.47 6.41
CA LEU A 35 32.47 7.70 5.25
C LEU A 35 32.98 8.35 3.95
N GLU A 36 33.07 7.54 2.93
CA GLU A 36 33.35 7.94 1.54
C GLU A 36 32.04 7.85 0.72
N PRO A 37 31.94 8.51 -0.46
CA PRO A 37 30.83 8.32 -1.38
C PRO A 37 30.65 6.82 -1.70
N GLY A 38 29.40 6.35 -1.65
CA GLY A 38 29.06 4.92 -1.82
C GLY A 38 28.50 4.56 -3.21
N ASN A 39 28.31 5.56 -4.09
CA ASN A 39 27.87 5.35 -5.47
C ASN A 39 28.93 5.87 -6.46
N GLY A 40 30.02 5.11 -6.64
CA GLY A 40 31.21 5.59 -7.33
C GLY A 40 31.81 6.78 -6.61
N ASP A 41 31.95 7.91 -7.32
CA ASP A 41 32.43 9.19 -6.76
C ASP A 41 31.30 10.07 -6.22
N SER A 42 30.05 9.59 -6.22
CA SER A 42 28.86 10.31 -5.80
C SER A 42 28.35 9.82 -4.44
N TRP A 43 27.90 10.76 -3.62
CA TRP A 43 27.09 10.50 -2.44
C TRP A 43 25.64 10.09 -2.77
N PHE A 44 25.22 10.28 -4.02
CA PHE A 44 23.81 10.17 -4.40
C PHE A 44 23.58 9.06 -5.39
N GLN A 45 22.50 8.33 -5.17
CA GLN A 45 21.86 7.44 -6.12
C GLN A 45 20.53 8.08 -6.51
N ASP A 46 20.32 8.34 -7.79
CA ASP A 46 19.08 8.91 -8.31
C ASP A 46 17.93 7.92 -8.16
N VAL A 47 16.77 8.45 -7.73
CA VAL A 47 15.52 7.72 -7.55
C VAL A 47 14.44 8.42 -8.36
N PRO A 48 14.21 8.02 -9.61
CA PRO A 48 13.13 8.60 -10.42
C PRO A 48 11.77 8.20 -9.83
N LEU A 49 10.94 9.20 -9.54
CA LEU A 49 9.62 9.04 -8.95
C LEU A 49 8.52 9.49 -9.91
N VAL A 50 7.39 8.84 -9.82
CA VAL A 50 6.12 9.31 -10.36
C VAL A 50 5.19 9.67 -9.21
N SER A 51 4.53 10.82 -9.28
CA SER A 51 3.44 11.20 -8.40
C SER A 51 2.12 10.97 -9.12
N ILE A 52 1.18 10.32 -8.46
CA ILE A 52 -0.17 10.06 -8.98
C ILE A 52 -1.16 10.55 -7.94
N GLU A 53 -2.05 11.44 -8.33
CA GLU A 53 -3.10 11.96 -7.44
C GLU A 53 -4.48 11.67 -8.06
N ALA A 54 -5.30 10.89 -7.37
CA ALA A 54 -6.66 10.62 -7.78
C ALA A 54 -7.54 11.88 -7.57
N LYS A 55 -8.29 12.23 -8.62
CA LYS A 55 -9.21 13.37 -8.66
C LYS A 55 -10.57 12.90 -9.17
N ASN A 56 -11.61 13.67 -8.86
CA ASN A 56 -12.98 13.42 -9.38
C ASN A 56 -13.42 11.96 -9.14
N VAL A 57 -13.08 11.45 -7.94
CA VAL A 57 -13.38 10.06 -7.58
C VAL A 57 -14.87 9.87 -7.44
N SER A 58 -15.45 8.95 -8.23
CA SER A 58 -16.84 8.55 -8.08
C SER A 58 -17.03 7.76 -6.77
N PRO A 59 -18.23 7.75 -6.19
CA PRO A 59 -18.55 6.77 -5.16
C PRO A 59 -18.29 5.34 -5.64
N LEU A 60 -17.85 4.46 -4.74
CA LEU A 60 -17.84 3.04 -5.00
C LEU A 60 -19.28 2.53 -5.03
N THR A 61 -19.76 2.07 -6.18
CA THR A 61 -21.09 1.47 -6.30
C THR A 61 -20.97 -0.05 -6.33
N VAL A 62 -21.88 -0.72 -5.63
CA VAL A 62 -21.98 -2.18 -5.59
C VAL A 62 -23.41 -2.59 -5.99
N THR A 63 -23.52 -3.50 -6.94
CA THR A 63 -24.77 -4.01 -7.51
C THR A 63 -24.80 -5.53 -7.52
N GLY A 64 -25.93 -6.12 -7.86
CA GLY A 64 -26.12 -7.60 -7.93
C GLY A 64 -26.74 -8.23 -6.69
N GLY A 65 -26.82 -7.49 -5.58
CA GLY A 65 -27.47 -7.94 -4.37
C GLY A 65 -28.93 -7.50 -4.26
N SER A 66 -29.48 -7.51 -3.03
CA SER A 66 -30.85 -7.10 -2.72
C SER A 66 -31.11 -5.61 -3.00
N GLU A 67 -30.07 -4.80 -2.94
CA GLU A 67 -30.10 -3.36 -3.18
C GLU A 67 -28.80 -2.88 -3.83
N LYS A 68 -28.88 -1.68 -4.44
CA LYS A 68 -27.70 -0.98 -4.93
C LYS A 68 -27.08 -0.19 -3.78
N LEU A 69 -25.81 -0.45 -3.49
CA LEU A 69 -25.04 0.29 -2.50
C LEU A 69 -24.18 1.36 -3.16
N SER A 70 -23.90 2.44 -2.40
CA SER A 70 -23.03 3.53 -2.83
C SER A 70 -22.26 4.06 -1.64
N PHE A 71 -20.93 4.14 -1.74
CA PHE A 71 -20.02 4.53 -0.66
C PHE A 71 -19.17 5.72 -1.07
N ALA A 72 -19.14 6.73 -0.22
CA ALA A 72 -18.47 8.00 -0.50
C ALA A 72 -16.93 7.87 -0.39
N TYR A 73 -16.23 8.55 -1.30
CA TYR A 73 -14.78 8.71 -1.21
C TYR A 73 -14.42 9.59 -0.01
N GLY A 74 -13.38 9.17 0.72
CA GLY A 74 -12.89 9.75 1.96
C GLY A 74 -13.46 9.02 3.17
N PRO A 75 -14.70 9.32 3.61
CA PRO A 75 -15.23 8.78 4.86
C PRO A 75 -15.53 7.28 4.84
N GLU A 76 -15.85 6.68 3.69
CA GLU A 76 -16.25 5.26 3.62
C GLU A 76 -15.25 4.39 2.85
N MET A 77 -14.59 4.97 1.85
CA MET A 77 -13.57 4.29 1.06
C MET A 77 -12.53 5.28 0.53
N VAL A 78 -11.34 4.79 0.27
CA VAL A 78 -10.31 5.51 -0.49
C VAL A 78 -9.81 4.64 -1.63
N VAL A 79 -9.33 5.27 -2.71
CA VAL A 79 -8.82 4.57 -3.89
C VAL A 79 -7.74 5.39 -4.57
N THR A 80 -6.74 4.69 -5.12
CA THR A 80 -5.68 5.23 -5.97
C THR A 80 -5.34 4.22 -7.07
N SER A 81 -4.41 4.60 -7.93
CA SER A 81 -3.83 3.71 -8.93
C SER A 81 -2.31 3.82 -8.91
N TYR A 82 -1.62 2.70 -9.20
CA TYR A 82 -0.18 2.69 -9.45
C TYR A 82 0.14 2.78 -10.96
N ARG A 83 -0.91 2.88 -11.80
CA ARG A 83 -0.76 3.01 -13.25
C ARG A 83 -0.66 4.46 -13.67
N GLU A 84 0.31 4.78 -14.50
CA GLU A 84 0.45 6.09 -15.15
C GLU A 84 -0.63 6.27 -16.25
N GLN A 85 -1.90 6.17 -15.85
CA GLN A 85 -3.05 6.34 -16.73
C GLN A 85 -3.88 7.53 -16.29
N PRO A 86 -4.24 8.47 -17.18
CA PRO A 86 -4.95 9.69 -16.80
C PRO A 86 -6.40 9.43 -16.33
N LYS A 87 -6.96 8.28 -16.67
CA LYS A 87 -8.30 7.87 -16.24
C LYS A 87 -8.31 6.40 -15.88
N ILE A 88 -8.89 6.10 -14.74
CA ILE A 88 -9.13 4.73 -14.27
C ILE A 88 -10.63 4.49 -14.27
N ASP A 89 -11.02 3.35 -14.80
CA ASP A 89 -12.39 2.87 -14.81
C ASP A 89 -12.43 1.38 -14.47
N VAL A 90 -13.15 1.08 -13.41
CA VAL A 90 -13.53 -0.27 -12.99
C VAL A 90 -15.05 -0.32 -13.09
N ALA A 91 -15.58 -1.01 -14.09
CA ALA A 91 -17.00 -1.09 -14.37
C ALA A 91 -17.50 -2.52 -14.23
N ASP A 92 -18.55 -2.69 -13.43
CA ASP A 92 -19.28 -3.96 -13.24
C ASP A 92 -18.35 -5.16 -12.98
N SER A 93 -17.28 -4.96 -12.23
CA SER A 93 -16.27 -5.95 -11.90
C SER A 93 -16.80 -6.92 -10.83
N ASP A 94 -16.83 -8.21 -11.12
CA ASP A 94 -17.27 -9.23 -10.15
C ASP A 94 -16.44 -9.20 -8.88
N MET A 95 -17.08 -9.31 -7.73
CA MET A 95 -16.43 -9.19 -6.42
C MET A 95 -16.16 -10.56 -5.80
N VAL A 96 -14.92 -10.79 -5.37
CA VAL A 96 -14.49 -12.03 -4.72
C VAL A 96 -13.78 -11.71 -3.40
N PHE A 97 -14.23 -12.31 -2.31
CA PHE A 97 -13.52 -12.26 -1.04
C PHE A 97 -12.42 -13.33 -1.01
N VAL A 98 -11.19 -12.92 -0.87
CA VAL A 98 -10.00 -13.80 -0.89
C VAL A 98 -9.31 -13.89 0.49
N GLY A 99 -10.10 -13.77 1.58
CA GLY A 99 -9.55 -13.86 2.93
C GLY A 99 -8.45 -12.84 3.16
N TYR A 100 -7.28 -13.30 3.58
CA TYR A 100 -6.09 -12.46 3.74
C TYR A 100 -5.32 -12.24 2.43
N GLY A 101 -5.73 -12.87 1.33
CA GLY A 101 -5.10 -12.72 0.03
C GLY A 101 -3.63 -13.19 0.01
N VAL A 102 -3.31 -14.20 0.78
CA VAL A 102 -1.96 -14.74 0.92
C VAL A 102 -1.74 -15.91 -0.03
N ASN A 103 -0.62 -15.87 -0.74
CA ASN A 103 -0.07 -16.98 -1.50
C ASN A 103 1.36 -17.24 -1.04
N ALA A 104 1.53 -18.18 -0.11
CA ALA A 104 2.78 -18.54 0.55
C ALA A 104 3.03 -20.05 0.41
N PRO A 105 3.50 -20.51 -0.75
CA PRO A 105 3.67 -21.95 -1.03
C PRO A 105 4.64 -22.64 -0.05
N GLU A 106 5.66 -21.94 0.44
CA GLU A 106 6.60 -22.43 1.44
C GLU A 106 5.95 -22.72 2.80
N ARG A 107 4.76 -22.15 3.03
CA ARG A 107 3.90 -22.39 4.22
C ARG A 107 2.72 -23.29 3.91
N GLY A 108 2.60 -23.71 2.64
CA GLY A 108 1.43 -24.47 2.14
C GLY A 108 0.12 -23.67 2.29
N TRP A 109 0.18 -22.35 2.07
CA TRP A 109 -0.95 -21.43 2.18
C TRP A 109 -1.24 -20.77 0.84
N ASN A 110 -2.49 -20.81 0.38
CA ASN A 110 -2.91 -20.13 -0.84
C ASN A 110 -4.41 -19.79 -0.78
N ASP A 111 -4.70 -18.51 -0.50
CA ASP A 111 -6.07 -17.99 -0.46
C ASP A 111 -6.71 -17.85 -1.85
N TYR A 112 -5.91 -17.92 -2.91
CA TYR A 112 -6.37 -17.89 -4.30
C TYR A 112 -6.56 -19.28 -4.92
N GLU A 113 -6.38 -20.35 -4.14
CA GLU A 113 -6.46 -21.70 -4.68
C GLU A 113 -7.87 -22.03 -5.22
N GLY A 114 -7.92 -22.42 -6.50
CA GLY A 114 -9.15 -22.84 -7.16
C GLY A 114 -10.10 -21.71 -7.58
N VAL A 115 -9.68 -20.43 -7.47
CA VAL A 115 -10.47 -19.29 -7.92
C VAL A 115 -9.75 -18.53 -9.02
N ASP A 116 -10.46 -18.15 -10.07
CA ASP A 116 -9.98 -17.18 -11.07
C ASP A 116 -10.49 -15.79 -10.70
N VAL A 117 -9.55 -14.91 -10.37
CA VAL A 117 -9.84 -13.49 -10.04
C VAL A 117 -9.45 -12.52 -11.16
N LYS A 118 -9.05 -13.04 -12.33
CA LYS A 118 -8.64 -12.20 -13.44
C LYS A 118 -9.76 -11.25 -13.87
N GLY A 119 -9.44 -9.95 -13.88
CA GLY A 119 -10.40 -8.90 -14.21
C GLY A 119 -11.46 -8.61 -13.15
N LYS A 120 -11.40 -9.26 -11.98
CA LYS A 120 -12.34 -9.08 -10.87
C LYS A 120 -11.82 -8.09 -9.84
N THR A 121 -12.69 -7.65 -8.96
CA THR A 121 -12.38 -6.88 -7.75
C THR A 121 -12.23 -7.85 -6.57
N VAL A 122 -11.03 -7.92 -6.01
CA VAL A 122 -10.81 -8.73 -4.80
C VAL A 122 -11.00 -7.90 -3.54
N VAL A 123 -11.64 -8.50 -2.54
CA VAL A 123 -11.84 -7.93 -1.20
C VAL A 123 -10.96 -8.72 -0.24
N ILE A 124 -10.12 -8.02 0.54
CA ILE A 124 -9.00 -8.61 1.26
C ILE A 124 -8.97 -8.12 2.70
N LEU A 125 -8.65 -8.98 3.66
CA LEU A 125 -8.41 -8.58 5.05
C LEU A 125 -7.01 -7.99 5.23
N VAL A 126 -6.89 -6.94 6.04
CA VAL A 126 -5.59 -6.41 6.47
C VAL A 126 -4.91 -7.38 7.44
N ASN A 127 -3.57 -7.31 7.55
CA ASN A 127 -2.73 -8.19 8.38
C ASN A 127 -2.67 -9.63 7.83
N ASP A 128 -2.19 -10.60 8.60
CA ASP A 128 -2.04 -11.99 8.21
C ASP A 128 -2.95 -12.96 9.04
N PRO A 129 -3.10 -14.21 8.60
CA PRO A 129 -4.15 -15.09 9.13
C PRO A 129 -4.07 -15.39 10.62
N ASP A 130 -2.88 -15.39 11.21
CA ASP A 130 -2.67 -15.68 12.63
C ASP A 130 -2.58 -14.42 13.51
N PHE A 131 -2.89 -13.24 12.95
CA PHE A 131 -3.09 -12.03 13.75
C PHE A 131 -4.10 -12.28 14.88
N GLY A 132 -3.79 -11.80 16.06
CA GLY A 132 -4.57 -12.03 17.29
C GLY A 132 -4.09 -13.23 18.10
N THR A 133 -3.05 -13.96 17.66
CA THR A 133 -2.32 -14.92 18.47
C THR A 133 -1.37 -14.20 19.42
N GLU A 134 -1.37 -14.56 20.69
CA GLU A 134 -0.52 -13.87 21.68
C GLU A 134 0.98 -14.20 21.56
N SER A 135 1.29 -15.38 21.00
CA SER A 135 2.67 -15.81 20.77
C SER A 135 3.24 -15.27 19.45
N LEU A 136 4.55 -15.49 19.25
CA LEU A 136 5.22 -15.29 17.96
C LEU A 136 5.28 -16.59 17.14
N GLU A 137 4.56 -17.62 17.56
CA GLU A 137 4.45 -18.90 16.88
C GLU A 137 3.25 -18.89 15.94
N GLY A 138 3.33 -19.66 14.88
CA GLY A 138 2.27 -19.77 13.87
C GLY A 138 2.83 -19.72 12.46
N ASP A 139 1.98 -19.95 11.48
CA ASP A 139 2.36 -19.98 10.07
C ASP A 139 2.94 -18.63 9.60
N PHE A 140 2.54 -17.52 10.24
CA PHE A 140 2.98 -16.16 9.88
C PHE A 140 3.66 -15.42 11.05
N GLY A 141 4.10 -16.12 12.07
CA GLY A 141 4.79 -15.52 13.23
C GLY A 141 3.85 -14.94 14.28
N GLY A 142 2.62 -15.42 14.35
CA GLY A 142 1.64 -15.05 15.34
C GLY A 142 1.29 -13.56 15.29
N ARG A 143 1.43 -12.85 16.40
CA ARG A 143 1.14 -11.40 16.44
C ARG A 143 2.15 -10.50 15.73
N ALA A 144 3.28 -11.03 15.25
CA ALA A 144 4.19 -10.26 14.41
C ALA A 144 3.63 -10.15 13.00
N MET A 145 3.50 -8.93 12.47
CA MET A 145 3.10 -8.77 11.08
C MET A 145 4.25 -9.16 10.16
N THR A 146 4.06 -10.21 9.35
CA THR A 146 4.99 -10.56 8.27
C THR A 146 4.78 -9.67 7.05
N TYR A 147 5.61 -9.84 6.00
CA TYR A 147 5.36 -9.14 4.73
C TYR A 147 4.00 -9.48 4.13
N TYR A 148 3.52 -10.71 4.33
CA TYR A 148 2.18 -11.14 3.88
C TYR A 148 1.04 -10.33 4.52
N GLY A 149 1.24 -9.81 5.73
CA GLY A 149 0.27 -8.95 6.42
C GLY A 149 0.25 -7.51 5.93
N ARG A 150 1.29 -7.07 5.21
CA ARG A 150 1.40 -5.69 4.71
C ARG A 150 0.37 -5.40 3.62
N TRP A 151 -0.21 -4.21 3.67
CA TRP A 151 -1.17 -3.77 2.66
C TRP A 151 -0.55 -3.70 1.24
N THR A 152 0.73 -3.37 1.13
CA THR A 152 1.47 -3.40 -0.13
C THR A 152 1.46 -4.78 -0.77
N TYR A 153 1.75 -5.84 0.03
CA TYR A 153 1.71 -7.22 -0.44
C TYR A 153 0.34 -7.60 -1.02
N LYS A 154 -0.77 -7.14 -0.37
CA LYS A 154 -2.13 -7.45 -0.82
C LYS A 154 -2.37 -6.98 -2.26
N TYR A 155 -1.93 -5.77 -2.58
CA TYR A 155 -2.06 -5.22 -3.92
C TYR A 155 -1.14 -5.91 -4.93
N GLU A 156 0.09 -6.20 -4.52
CA GLU A 156 1.05 -6.93 -5.36
C GLU A 156 0.53 -8.33 -5.71
N GLU A 157 0.03 -9.07 -4.72
CA GLU A 157 -0.50 -10.41 -4.98
C GLU A 157 -1.78 -10.36 -5.81
N ALA A 158 -2.70 -9.44 -5.54
CA ALA A 158 -3.88 -9.24 -6.37
C ALA A 158 -3.51 -8.95 -7.84
N ALA A 159 -2.47 -8.15 -8.06
CA ALA A 159 -1.94 -7.88 -9.39
C ALA A 159 -1.33 -9.12 -10.04
N ARG A 160 -0.53 -9.92 -9.32
CA ARG A 160 0.03 -11.19 -9.79
C ARG A 160 -1.07 -12.19 -10.19
N GLN A 161 -2.19 -12.18 -9.48
CA GLN A 161 -3.38 -13.00 -9.78
C GLN A 161 -4.25 -12.40 -10.90
N GLY A 162 -3.91 -11.22 -11.42
CA GLY A 162 -4.60 -10.58 -12.54
C GLY A 162 -5.90 -9.86 -12.18
N ALA A 163 -6.12 -9.56 -10.91
CA ALA A 163 -7.29 -8.80 -10.47
C ALA A 163 -7.31 -7.38 -11.10
N ALA A 164 -8.51 -6.89 -11.40
CA ALA A 164 -8.69 -5.53 -11.91
C ALA A 164 -8.60 -4.49 -10.79
N ALA A 165 -9.10 -4.81 -9.61
CA ALA A 165 -9.05 -3.94 -8.45
C ALA A 165 -8.86 -4.76 -7.16
N ALA A 166 -8.30 -4.11 -6.13
CA ALA A 166 -8.16 -4.70 -4.81
C ALA A 166 -8.62 -3.71 -3.74
N LEU A 167 -9.52 -4.16 -2.87
CA LEU A 167 -10.09 -3.40 -1.78
C LEU A 167 -9.73 -4.08 -0.44
N ILE A 168 -8.94 -3.41 0.38
CA ILE A 168 -8.59 -3.92 1.70
C ILE A 168 -9.65 -3.47 2.70
N ILE A 169 -10.15 -4.41 3.51
CA ILE A 169 -11.03 -4.09 4.63
C ILE A 169 -10.19 -3.52 5.76
N HIS A 170 -10.46 -2.27 6.11
CA HIS A 170 -9.85 -1.65 7.27
C HIS A 170 -10.55 -2.09 8.55
N ASP A 171 -9.79 -2.70 9.43
CA ASP A 171 -10.17 -2.96 10.82
C ASP A 171 -9.07 -2.37 11.72
N THR A 172 -9.45 -1.50 12.65
CA THR A 172 -8.51 -0.68 13.44
C THR A 172 -7.49 -1.50 14.22
N ASP A 173 -7.92 -2.60 14.82
CA ASP A 173 -7.05 -3.45 15.64
C ASP A 173 -5.98 -4.15 14.80
N PRO A 174 -6.29 -4.91 13.74
CA PRO A 174 -5.27 -5.52 12.90
C PRO A 174 -4.47 -4.53 12.06
N ALA A 175 -5.00 -3.36 11.73
CA ALA A 175 -4.26 -2.30 11.04
C ALA A 175 -3.29 -1.57 11.97
N ALA A 176 -3.58 -1.52 13.28
CA ALA A 176 -2.88 -0.76 14.31
C ALA A 176 -2.99 0.78 14.18
N TYR A 177 -3.93 1.28 13.38
CA TYR A 177 -4.27 2.70 13.23
C TYR A 177 -5.72 2.87 12.83
N GLY A 178 -6.28 4.05 13.11
CA GLY A 178 -7.66 4.39 12.77
C GLY A 178 -7.86 4.76 11.29
N TRP A 179 -9.12 4.82 10.86
CA TRP A 179 -9.48 5.18 9.49
C TRP A 179 -8.94 6.55 9.05
N ASN A 180 -8.89 7.51 9.96
CA ASN A 180 -8.34 8.84 9.69
C ASN A 180 -6.92 8.82 9.12
N VAL A 181 -6.10 7.83 9.50
CA VAL A 181 -4.75 7.65 8.96
C VAL A 181 -4.84 7.17 7.51
N VAL A 182 -5.73 6.21 7.22
CA VAL A 182 -5.95 5.74 5.85
C VAL A 182 -6.47 6.87 4.96
N GLU A 183 -7.51 7.59 5.42
CA GLU A 183 -8.11 8.69 4.68
C GLU A 183 -7.08 9.78 4.34
N SER A 184 -6.29 10.22 5.33
CA SER A 184 -5.28 11.26 5.11
C SER A 184 -4.10 10.79 4.27
N SER A 185 -3.66 9.55 4.43
CA SER A 185 -2.50 9.00 3.69
C SER A 185 -2.83 8.69 2.23
N TRP A 186 -4.09 8.42 1.91
CA TRP A 186 -4.56 8.06 0.56
C TRP A 186 -5.19 9.25 -0.18
N SER A 187 -5.21 10.42 0.44
CA SER A 187 -5.61 11.67 -0.20
C SER A 187 -4.39 12.44 -0.69
N GLY A 188 -4.51 13.15 -1.80
CA GLY A 188 -3.42 13.90 -2.39
C GLY A 188 -2.43 13.05 -3.20
N PRO A 189 -1.28 13.63 -3.59
CA PRO A 189 -0.29 12.95 -4.41
C PRO A 189 0.32 11.74 -3.70
N GLN A 190 0.39 10.61 -4.39
CA GLN A 190 1.09 9.40 -3.98
C GLN A 190 2.35 9.25 -4.81
N PHE A 191 3.48 8.89 -4.18
CA PHE A 191 4.77 8.79 -4.84
C PHE A 191 5.21 7.34 -4.98
N TYR A 192 5.61 6.98 -6.19
CA TYR A 192 6.08 5.62 -6.52
C TYR A 192 7.36 5.69 -7.34
N ALA A 193 8.19 4.65 -7.27
CA ALA A 193 9.31 4.51 -8.20
C ALA A 193 8.78 4.37 -9.63
N GLN A 194 9.39 5.09 -10.58
CA GLN A 194 9.07 4.95 -11.99
C GLN A 194 9.39 3.54 -12.47
N THR A 195 8.47 2.97 -13.25
CA THR A 195 8.65 1.68 -13.89
C THR A 195 8.65 1.84 -15.41
N ALA A 196 9.36 0.95 -16.11
CA ALA A 196 9.48 1.03 -17.57
C ALA A 196 8.14 0.93 -18.31
N ASN A 197 7.13 0.29 -17.71
CA ASN A 197 5.82 0.08 -18.28
C ASN A 197 4.72 1.01 -17.69
N GLY A 198 5.11 2.05 -16.92
CA GLY A 198 4.16 2.98 -16.32
C GLY A 198 3.18 2.29 -15.35
N GLY A 199 3.62 1.24 -14.65
CA GLY A 199 2.81 0.51 -13.70
C GLY A 199 1.76 -0.43 -14.29
N ALA A 200 1.85 -0.76 -15.58
CA ALA A 200 0.82 -1.56 -16.28
C ALA A 200 0.55 -2.94 -15.66
N ASP A 201 1.53 -3.51 -14.94
CA ASP A 201 1.41 -4.82 -14.28
C ASP A 201 0.61 -4.77 -12.96
N ASN A 202 0.35 -3.58 -12.43
CA ASN A 202 -0.47 -3.43 -11.24
C ASN A 202 -1.97 -3.61 -11.54
N THR A 203 -2.79 -3.76 -10.51
CA THR A 203 -4.24 -3.61 -10.63
C THR A 203 -4.61 -2.22 -11.16
N LYS A 204 -5.78 -2.05 -11.75
CA LYS A 204 -6.25 -0.72 -12.18
C LYS A 204 -6.47 0.21 -10.98
N ALA A 205 -7.08 -0.32 -9.92
CA ALA A 205 -7.42 0.43 -8.73
C ALA A 205 -7.06 -0.36 -7.47
N ASN A 206 -6.48 0.34 -6.50
CA ASN A 206 -6.16 -0.13 -5.17
C ASN A 206 -6.86 0.76 -4.15
N GLY A 207 -7.50 0.18 -3.16
CA GLY A 207 -8.23 0.97 -2.19
C GLY A 207 -8.46 0.27 -0.87
N TRP A 208 -9.04 1.03 0.05
CA TRP A 208 -9.50 0.56 1.33
C TRP A 208 -10.98 0.87 1.49
N ILE A 209 -11.67 0.00 2.19
CA ILE A 209 -13.05 0.22 2.64
C ILE A 209 -13.11 0.04 4.15
N GLN A 210 -13.95 0.80 4.84
CA GLN A 210 -14.16 0.60 6.27
C GLN A 210 -14.83 -0.76 6.54
N LYS A 211 -14.64 -1.31 7.74
CA LYS A 211 -15.24 -2.60 8.15
C LYS A 211 -16.76 -2.60 8.09
N ASP A 212 -17.39 -1.50 8.45
CA ASP A 212 -18.86 -1.36 8.36
C ASP A 212 -19.35 -1.30 6.91
N VAL A 213 -18.58 -0.72 5.99
CA VAL A 213 -18.83 -0.78 4.54
C VAL A 213 -18.74 -2.23 4.06
N ALA A 214 -17.69 -2.95 4.46
CA ALA A 214 -17.56 -4.37 4.13
C ALA A 214 -18.73 -5.18 4.68
N ALA A 215 -19.19 -4.91 5.91
CA ALA A 215 -20.35 -5.59 6.50
C ALA A 215 -21.63 -5.38 5.66
N LYS A 216 -21.88 -4.17 5.17
CA LYS A 216 -23.02 -3.88 4.26
C LYS A 216 -22.89 -4.65 2.93
N ILE A 217 -21.67 -4.71 2.35
CA ILE A 217 -21.41 -5.47 1.11
C ILE A 217 -21.69 -6.95 1.32
N PHE A 218 -21.18 -7.54 2.40
CA PHE A 218 -21.39 -8.96 2.70
C PHE A 218 -22.86 -9.26 2.99
N ALA A 219 -23.56 -8.39 3.71
CA ALA A 219 -25.01 -8.53 3.93
C ALA A 219 -25.81 -8.51 2.63
N ALA A 220 -25.46 -7.60 1.68
CA ALA A 220 -26.09 -7.55 0.35
C ALA A 220 -25.82 -8.84 -0.47
N ALA A 221 -24.68 -9.51 -0.22
CA ALA A 221 -24.34 -10.82 -0.77
C ALA A 221 -25.02 -11.99 -0.04
N GLY A 222 -25.83 -11.75 0.99
CA GLY A 222 -26.43 -12.76 1.84
C GLY A 222 -25.41 -13.54 2.69
N LYS A 223 -24.30 -12.90 3.06
CA LYS A 223 -23.18 -13.48 3.80
C LYS A 223 -22.91 -12.70 5.09
N ASP A 224 -22.38 -13.38 6.09
CA ASP A 224 -21.93 -12.78 7.35
C ASP A 224 -20.42 -12.49 7.30
N LEU A 225 -20.01 -11.24 7.42
CA LEU A 225 -18.62 -10.83 7.36
C LEU A 225 -17.77 -11.48 8.46
N GLU A 226 -18.25 -11.48 9.71
CA GLU A 226 -17.48 -12.02 10.85
C GLU A 226 -17.27 -13.54 10.70
N ALA A 227 -18.27 -14.26 10.20
CA ALA A 227 -18.13 -15.68 9.90
C ALA A 227 -17.07 -15.91 8.82
N GLN A 228 -17.03 -15.07 7.77
CA GLN A 228 -16.04 -15.17 6.71
C GLN A 228 -14.63 -14.79 7.21
N MET A 229 -14.49 -13.76 8.03
CA MET A 229 -13.23 -13.39 8.66
C MET A 229 -12.68 -14.52 9.53
N LYS A 230 -13.55 -15.16 10.30
CA LYS A 230 -13.17 -16.34 11.12
C LYS A 230 -12.76 -17.54 10.26
N ALA A 231 -13.44 -17.78 9.14
CA ALA A 231 -13.09 -18.85 8.20
C ALA A 231 -11.73 -18.59 7.54
N ALA A 232 -11.44 -17.35 7.16
CA ALA A 232 -10.20 -16.95 6.51
C ALA A 232 -8.93 -17.14 7.37
N LYS A 233 -9.07 -17.26 8.70
CA LYS A 233 -7.94 -17.58 9.61
C LYS A 233 -7.50 -19.05 9.53
N LYS A 234 -8.19 -19.87 8.76
CA LYS A 234 -7.90 -21.31 8.71
C LYS A 234 -7.17 -21.66 7.41
N LYS A 235 -6.10 -22.43 7.55
CA LYS A 235 -5.40 -23.00 6.40
C LYS A 235 -6.37 -23.82 5.54
N GLY A 236 -6.30 -23.64 4.21
CA GLY A 236 -7.23 -24.25 3.28
C GLY A 236 -8.55 -23.48 3.13
N PHE A 237 -8.62 -22.24 3.63
CA PHE A 237 -9.72 -21.34 3.28
C PHE A 237 -9.93 -21.30 1.77
N LYS A 238 -11.16 -21.20 1.34
CA LYS A 238 -11.51 -21.06 -0.08
C LYS A 238 -12.13 -19.70 -0.31
N ALA A 239 -11.63 -18.99 -1.33
CA ALA A 239 -12.18 -17.72 -1.74
C ALA A 239 -13.69 -17.80 -2.01
N VAL A 240 -14.38 -16.70 -1.73
CA VAL A 240 -15.85 -16.64 -1.76
C VAL A 240 -16.31 -15.67 -2.83
N ASP A 241 -16.99 -16.15 -3.85
CA ASP A 241 -17.71 -15.29 -4.78
C ASP A 241 -18.85 -14.59 -4.03
N LEU A 242 -18.89 -13.27 -4.11
CA LEU A 242 -19.92 -12.47 -3.46
C LEU A 242 -21.21 -12.37 -4.30
N GLY A 243 -21.16 -12.72 -5.59
CA GLY A 243 -22.28 -12.55 -6.51
C GLY A 243 -22.63 -11.08 -6.77
N LEU A 244 -21.72 -10.18 -6.44
CA LEU A 244 -21.86 -8.72 -6.54
C LEU A 244 -20.90 -8.16 -7.57
N LYS A 245 -21.16 -6.94 -8.02
CA LYS A 245 -20.32 -6.20 -8.96
C LYS A 245 -19.95 -4.84 -8.40
N ALA A 246 -18.68 -4.49 -8.49
CA ALA A 246 -18.15 -3.19 -8.08
C ALA A 246 -17.90 -2.28 -9.28
N SER A 247 -18.19 -1.00 -9.12
CA SER A 247 -17.82 0.04 -10.08
C SER A 247 -17.29 1.28 -9.37
N ALA A 248 -16.18 1.81 -9.87
CA ALA A 248 -15.60 3.08 -9.45
C ALA A 248 -14.76 3.66 -10.59
N SER A 249 -14.73 4.98 -10.70
CA SER A 249 -13.92 5.68 -11.68
C SER A 249 -13.29 6.94 -11.08
N PHE A 250 -12.12 7.31 -11.57
CA PHE A 250 -11.43 8.53 -11.17
C PHE A 250 -10.44 8.98 -12.25
N GLU A 251 -10.00 10.21 -12.14
CA GLU A 251 -8.96 10.79 -12.98
C GLU A 251 -7.65 10.87 -12.19
N ASN A 252 -6.51 10.76 -12.87
CA ASN A 252 -5.19 10.90 -12.26
C ASN A 252 -4.50 12.17 -12.77
N THR A 253 -4.04 13.00 -11.85
CA THR A 253 -2.99 13.97 -12.14
C THR A 253 -1.65 13.26 -11.95
N ILE A 254 -0.82 13.23 -13.01
CA ILE A 254 0.44 12.49 -13.03
C ILE A 254 1.59 13.50 -13.15
N GLY A 255 2.55 13.42 -12.23
CA GLY A 255 3.79 14.18 -12.24
C GLY A 255 5.00 13.24 -12.23
N LYS A 256 6.15 13.73 -12.71
CA LYS A 256 7.43 13.03 -12.61
C LYS A 256 8.43 13.91 -11.90
N MET A 257 9.27 13.32 -11.07
CA MET A 257 10.33 14.00 -10.36
C MET A 257 11.49 13.04 -10.10
N ASP A 258 12.66 13.60 -9.83
CA ASP A 258 13.81 12.84 -9.37
C ASP A 258 14.07 13.16 -7.90
N SER A 259 14.25 12.12 -7.11
CA SER A 259 14.72 12.17 -5.73
C SER A 259 16.04 11.43 -5.61
N LYS A 260 16.62 11.35 -4.41
CA LYS A 260 17.95 10.75 -4.21
C LYS A 260 18.04 9.95 -2.91
N ASN A 261 18.68 8.79 -2.99
CA ASN A 261 19.25 8.16 -1.81
C ASN A 261 20.64 8.76 -1.52
N VAL A 262 20.96 8.93 -0.24
CA VAL A 262 22.33 9.23 0.20
C VAL A 262 23.04 7.94 0.56
N VAL A 263 24.14 7.65 -0.10
CA VAL A 263 24.89 6.41 0.07
C VAL A 263 26.32 6.72 0.52
N GLY A 264 26.67 6.26 1.71
CA GLY A 264 28.01 6.37 2.24
C GLY A 264 28.58 4.98 2.55
N ILE A 265 29.88 4.80 2.36
CA ILE A 265 30.58 3.54 2.61
C ILE A 265 31.76 3.77 3.56
N LEU A 266 31.90 2.86 4.51
CA LEU A 266 33.15 2.67 5.28
C LEU A 266 33.74 1.33 4.87
N LYS A 267 34.86 1.36 4.14
CA LYS A 267 35.47 0.13 3.64
C LYS A 267 36.08 -0.70 4.77
N GLY A 268 35.72 -1.99 4.76
CA GLY A 268 36.34 -2.98 5.62
C GLY A 268 37.79 -3.30 5.16
N ASN A 269 38.65 -3.62 6.10
CA ASN A 269 40.06 -3.97 5.81
C ASN A 269 40.36 -5.48 5.88
N THR A 270 39.42 -6.28 6.42
CA THR A 270 39.62 -7.74 6.61
C THR A 270 38.78 -8.56 5.63
N ARG A 271 37.57 -8.12 5.34
CA ARG A 271 36.59 -8.78 4.45
C ARG A 271 35.92 -7.74 3.56
N PRO A 272 36.62 -7.15 2.59
CA PRO A 272 36.12 -5.99 1.83
C PRO A 272 34.92 -6.31 0.93
N ASP A 273 34.67 -7.58 0.64
CA ASP A 273 33.57 -8.05 -0.22
C ASP A 273 32.31 -8.43 0.60
N GLU A 274 32.38 -8.30 1.94
CA GLU A 274 31.23 -8.53 2.80
C GLU A 274 30.67 -7.18 3.31
N TYR A 275 29.34 -7.01 3.20
CA TYR A 275 28.68 -5.76 3.53
C TYR A 275 27.72 -5.90 4.70
N VAL A 276 27.79 -4.96 5.65
CA VAL A 276 26.74 -4.71 6.61
C VAL A 276 26.07 -3.40 6.21
N ILE A 277 24.77 -3.46 5.89
CA ILE A 277 24.01 -2.32 5.36
C ILE A 277 23.07 -1.80 6.44
N TYR A 278 23.14 -0.49 6.70
CA TYR A 278 22.18 0.23 7.51
C TYR A 278 21.33 1.12 6.59
N THR A 279 20.01 1.00 6.71
CA THR A 279 19.07 1.80 5.92
C THR A 279 18.10 2.53 6.83
N ALA A 280 17.81 3.78 6.48
CA ALA A 280 16.75 4.57 7.10
C ALA A 280 16.24 5.60 6.07
N HIS A 281 14.93 5.81 6.00
CA HIS A 281 14.40 6.83 5.12
C HIS A 281 14.66 8.24 5.72
N TRP A 282 15.03 9.17 4.87
CA TRP A 282 15.26 10.58 5.24
C TRP A 282 14.02 11.45 4.99
N ASP A 283 13.16 11.02 4.07
CA ASP A 283 11.95 11.72 3.66
C ASP A 283 10.85 11.67 4.72
N HIS A 284 9.92 12.64 4.61
CA HIS A 284 8.71 12.65 5.42
C HIS A 284 7.58 13.34 4.63
N LEU A 285 6.43 13.58 5.27
CA LEU A 285 5.19 14.00 4.63
C LEU A 285 5.19 15.43 4.06
N GLY A 286 6.22 16.22 4.34
CA GLY A 286 6.27 17.60 3.91
C GLY A 286 5.44 18.54 4.80
N ARG A 287 5.02 19.66 4.24
CA ARG A 287 4.15 20.63 4.92
C ARG A 287 2.69 20.22 4.78
N CYS A 288 1.97 20.16 5.89
CA CYS A 288 0.51 20.06 5.85
C CYS A 288 -0.08 21.27 5.12
N LYS A 289 -1.06 21.03 4.25
CA LYS A 289 -1.91 22.12 3.76
C LYS A 289 -2.75 22.61 4.95
N PRO A 290 -2.93 23.94 5.13
CA PRO A 290 -3.90 24.41 6.11
C PRO A 290 -5.25 23.79 5.83
N ALA A 291 -5.98 23.43 6.91
CA ALA A 291 -7.39 23.05 6.74
C ALA A 291 -8.13 24.23 6.06
N PRO A 292 -9.03 23.96 5.11
CA PRO A 292 -9.90 25.02 4.62
C PRO A 292 -10.71 25.57 5.80
N ASP A 293 -10.75 26.91 5.93
CA ASP A 293 -11.54 27.63 6.93
C ASP A 293 -13.04 27.31 6.78
#